data_7300f1fabc91445b1aee490b985d7690
#
_entry.id   7300f1fabc91445b1aee490b985d7690
#
_cell.length_a   1.000
_cell.length_b   1.000
_cell.length_c   1.000
_cell.angle_alpha   90.00
_cell.angle_beta   90.00
_cell.angle_gamma   90.00
#
_symmetry.space_group_name_H-M   'P 1'
#
loop_
_entity.id
_entity.type
_entity.pdbx_description
1 polymer ?
#
loop_
_entity_poly.entity_id
_entity_poly.type
_entity_poly.pdbx_seq_one_letter_code
_entity_poly.pdbx_strand_id
1 'polypeptide(L)'
;MKTVMIPTDFTNESIQVAEAIVRDSNEEVKIVFTHLFHVADDIQDLLFSGYREKEFEFVSESFWSDCKLLKEEYAENLKSIKIDFFYGSKLAALKNFMEYHEVDSIAYSERYGFPKLNKASLDALPVLKKSGTPLINADLISIPAFAESSAMN
;
A
#
# COMPACT_ATOMS: atom_id res chain seq x y z
N MET A 1 9.54 3.60 15.67
CA MET A 1 9.39 3.19 14.25
C MET A 1 8.00 2.67 13.97
N LYS A 2 7.43 3.05 12.86
CA LYS A 2 6.08 2.58 12.51
C LYS A 2 6.07 1.90 11.14
N THR A 3 5.14 0.98 10.96
CA THR A 3 4.93 0.27 9.71
C THR A 3 3.61 0.71 9.10
N VAL A 4 3.65 1.17 7.87
CA VAL A 4 2.46 1.66 7.16
C VAL A 4 2.21 0.78 5.94
N MET A 5 1.01 0.21 5.86
CA MET A 5 0.58 -0.55 4.70
C MET A 5 -0.09 0.39 3.71
N ILE A 6 0.27 0.27 2.44
CA ILE A 6 -0.32 1.08 1.38
C ILE A 6 -0.91 0.15 0.32
N PRO A 7 -2.23 0.10 0.21
CA PRO A 7 -2.87 -0.66 -0.87
C PRO A 7 -2.45 -0.06 -2.21
N THR A 8 -2.13 -0.91 -3.16
CA THR A 8 -1.51 -0.44 -4.41
C THR A 8 -1.93 -1.27 -5.62
N ASP A 9 -1.94 -0.64 -6.77
CA ASP A 9 -1.98 -1.29 -8.07
C ASP A 9 -0.62 -1.19 -8.78
N PHE A 10 0.40 -0.79 -8.03
CA PHE A 10 1.77 -0.66 -8.51
C PHE A 10 1.94 0.45 -9.54
N THR A 11 1.16 1.51 -9.39
CA THR A 11 1.34 2.74 -10.18
C THR A 11 1.96 3.83 -9.33
N ASN A 12 2.34 4.93 -9.98
CA ASN A 12 3.01 6.04 -9.31
C ASN A 12 2.18 6.70 -8.21
N GLU A 13 0.86 6.59 -8.27
CA GLU A 13 -0.02 7.16 -7.24
C GLU A 13 0.30 6.60 -5.86
N SER A 14 0.60 5.31 -5.79
CA SER A 14 0.99 4.69 -4.52
C SER A 14 2.30 5.24 -3.99
N ILE A 15 3.23 5.53 -4.89
CA ILE A 15 4.51 6.13 -4.51
C ILE A 15 4.29 7.51 -3.90
N GLN A 16 3.38 8.29 -4.47
CA GLN A 16 3.05 9.62 -3.94
C GLN A 16 2.45 9.53 -2.54
N VAL A 17 1.61 8.53 -2.30
CA VAL A 17 1.06 8.29 -0.96
C VAL A 17 2.20 7.99 0.02
N ALA A 18 3.11 7.11 -0.36
CA ALA A 18 4.25 6.76 0.48
C ALA A 18 5.11 7.98 0.79
N GLU A 19 5.38 8.79 -0.22
CA GLU A 19 6.19 10.00 -0.03
C GLU A 19 5.54 10.96 0.97
N ALA A 20 4.23 11.17 0.86
CA ALA A 20 3.52 12.05 1.79
C ALA A 20 3.65 11.55 3.23
N ILE A 21 3.51 10.24 3.44
CA ILE A 21 3.62 9.64 4.76
C ILE A 21 5.02 9.81 5.33
N VAL A 22 6.04 9.52 4.55
CA VAL A 22 7.42 9.58 5.02
C VAL A 22 7.83 11.02 5.29
N ARG A 23 7.45 11.93 4.42
CA ARG A 23 7.77 13.35 4.56
C ARG A 23 7.16 13.96 5.82
N ASP A 24 5.94 13.51 6.16
CA ASP A 24 5.22 14.02 7.33
C ASP A 24 5.64 13.34 8.64
N SER A 25 6.40 12.27 8.57
CA SER A 25 6.71 11.46 9.73
C SER A 25 7.87 12.05 10.55
N ASN A 26 7.72 12.02 11.88
CA ASN A 26 8.77 12.40 12.81
C ASN A 26 9.58 11.19 13.27
N GLU A 27 9.27 10.01 12.80
CA GLU A 27 9.95 8.79 13.19
C GLU A 27 10.27 7.94 11.97
N GLU A 28 11.04 6.89 12.20
CA GLU A 28 11.37 5.95 11.15
C GLU A 28 10.14 5.20 10.67
N VAL A 29 10.06 4.96 9.38
CA VAL A 29 8.90 4.34 8.74
C VAL A 29 9.32 3.14 7.90
N LYS A 30 8.54 2.09 7.99
CA LYS A 30 8.59 0.97 7.05
C LYS A 30 7.33 1.01 6.21
N ILE A 31 7.47 0.83 4.91
CA ILE A 31 6.34 0.82 3.99
C ILE A 31 6.13 -0.59 3.47
N VAL A 32 4.87 -1.03 3.47
CA VAL A 32 4.48 -2.30 2.87
C VAL A 32 3.44 -2.02 1.79
N PHE A 33 3.86 -2.05 0.55
CA PHE A 33 2.93 -1.94 -0.57
C PHE A 33 2.22 -3.27 -0.74
N THR A 34 0.91 -3.25 -0.67
CA THR A 34 0.11 -4.47 -0.68
C THR A 34 -1.00 -4.39 -1.71
N HIS A 35 -1.10 -5.41 -2.55
CA HIS A 35 -2.28 -5.57 -3.38
C HIS A 35 -3.13 -6.69 -2.81
N LEU A 36 -4.44 -6.47 -2.73
CA LEU A 36 -5.36 -7.41 -2.12
C LEU A 36 -6.14 -8.14 -3.21
N PHE A 37 -6.01 -9.46 -3.24
CA PHE A 37 -6.77 -10.31 -4.14
C PHE A 37 -7.84 -11.07 -3.37
N HIS A 38 -9.01 -11.17 -3.97
CA HIS A 38 -10.07 -12.01 -3.46
C HIS A 38 -9.91 -13.40 -4.06
N VAL A 39 -9.88 -14.41 -3.20
CA VAL A 39 -9.72 -15.79 -3.63
C VAL A 39 -10.93 -16.61 -3.17
N ALA A 40 -11.65 -17.19 -4.11
CA ALA A 40 -12.79 -18.05 -3.80
C ALA A 40 -12.29 -19.40 -3.28
N ASP A 41 -13.00 -19.95 -2.29
CA ASP A 41 -12.57 -21.17 -1.60
C ASP A 41 -12.43 -22.37 -2.51
N ASP A 42 -13.31 -22.48 -3.50
CA ASP A 42 -13.35 -23.66 -4.37
C ASP A 42 -12.28 -23.67 -5.45
N ILE A 43 -11.61 -22.55 -5.67
CA ILE A 43 -10.60 -22.46 -6.72
C ILE A 43 -9.25 -21.95 -6.20
N GLN A 44 -9.13 -21.84 -4.89
CA GLN A 44 -7.94 -21.20 -4.30
C GLN A 44 -6.63 -21.90 -4.67
N ASP A 45 -6.64 -23.22 -4.75
CA ASP A 45 -5.41 -23.95 -5.07
C ASP A 45 -4.86 -23.62 -6.44
N LEU A 46 -5.75 -23.51 -7.41
CA LEU A 46 -5.38 -23.17 -8.77
C LEU A 46 -4.92 -21.72 -8.86
N LEU A 47 -5.63 -20.84 -8.17
CA LEU A 47 -5.30 -19.44 -8.18
C LEU A 47 -3.97 -19.18 -7.50
N PHE A 48 -3.71 -19.86 -6.39
CA PHE A 48 -2.46 -19.64 -5.68
C PHE A 48 -1.25 -19.98 -6.54
N SER A 49 -1.25 -21.12 -7.20
CA SER A 49 -0.10 -21.48 -8.03
C SER A 49 0.08 -20.48 -9.18
N GLY A 50 -1.02 -20.06 -9.80
CA GLY A 50 -0.96 -19.11 -10.91
C GLY A 50 -0.54 -17.72 -10.49
N TYR A 51 -1.16 -17.21 -9.44
CA TYR A 51 -0.87 -15.85 -8.99
C TYR A 51 0.51 -15.71 -8.38
N ARG A 52 0.95 -16.67 -7.58
CA ARG A 52 2.27 -16.58 -6.97
C ARG A 52 3.38 -16.56 -8.01
N GLU A 53 3.22 -17.32 -9.08
CA GLU A 53 4.19 -17.29 -10.16
C GLU A 53 4.19 -15.96 -10.91
N LYS A 54 3.05 -15.26 -10.91
CA LYS A 54 2.87 -14.02 -11.65
C LYS A 54 2.98 -12.76 -10.81
N GLU A 55 3.21 -12.89 -9.51
CA GLU A 55 3.26 -11.71 -8.62
C GLU A 55 4.19 -10.63 -9.16
N PHE A 56 5.39 -11.01 -9.55
CA PHE A 56 6.36 -10.03 -10.02
C PHE A 56 5.99 -9.42 -11.36
N GLU A 57 5.13 -10.09 -12.14
CA GLU A 57 4.66 -9.52 -13.40
C GLU A 57 3.74 -8.32 -13.20
N PHE A 58 3.06 -8.25 -12.05
CA PHE A 58 2.20 -7.12 -11.74
C PHE A 58 3.00 -5.87 -11.35
N VAL A 59 4.25 -6.05 -10.96
CA VAL A 59 5.07 -4.95 -10.48
C VAL A 59 6.02 -4.54 -11.60
N SER A 60 5.80 -3.35 -12.17
CA SER A 60 6.61 -2.87 -13.28
C SER A 60 8.01 -2.46 -12.82
N GLU A 61 8.94 -2.43 -13.78
CA GLU A 61 10.28 -1.92 -13.51
C GLU A 61 10.23 -0.47 -13.07
N SER A 62 9.30 0.28 -13.63
CA SER A 62 9.10 1.67 -13.25
C SER A 62 8.74 1.81 -11.77
N PHE A 63 7.86 0.94 -11.28
CA PHE A 63 7.49 0.96 -9.87
C PHE A 63 8.68 0.60 -8.97
N TRP A 64 9.45 -0.42 -9.34
CA TRP A 64 10.65 -0.79 -8.61
C TRP A 64 11.65 0.36 -8.56
N SER A 65 11.85 1.04 -9.69
CA SER A 65 12.75 2.20 -9.77
C SER A 65 12.27 3.33 -8.88
N ASP A 66 10.97 3.60 -8.87
CA ASP A 66 10.37 4.64 -8.04
C ASP A 66 10.55 4.33 -6.55
N CYS A 67 10.40 3.06 -6.16
CA CYS A 67 10.64 2.64 -4.78
C CYS A 67 12.10 2.88 -4.38
N LYS A 68 13.02 2.56 -5.27
CA LYS A 68 14.44 2.74 -4.99
C LYS A 68 14.78 4.20 -4.82
N LEU A 69 14.27 5.05 -5.70
CA LEU A 69 14.50 6.49 -5.62
C LEU A 69 13.91 7.07 -4.34
N LEU A 70 12.71 6.64 -3.98
CA LEU A 70 12.08 7.09 -2.75
C LEU A 70 12.91 6.74 -1.53
N LYS A 71 13.42 5.52 -1.49
CA LYS A 71 14.23 5.07 -0.37
C LYS A 71 15.54 5.83 -0.28
N GLU A 72 16.15 6.16 -1.41
CA GLU A 72 17.38 6.96 -1.44
C GLU A 72 17.11 8.39 -0.99
N GLU A 73 16.02 8.99 -1.44
CA GLU A 73 15.67 10.37 -1.12
C GLU A 73 15.36 10.56 0.36
N TYR A 74 14.71 9.59 0.98
CA TYR A 74 14.31 9.67 2.39
C TYR A 74 15.04 8.65 3.24
N ALA A 75 16.32 8.42 2.96
CA ALA A 75 17.11 7.40 3.62
C ALA A 75 17.17 7.53 5.14
N GLU A 76 17.01 8.72 5.68
CA GLU A 76 17.07 8.93 7.12
C GLU A 76 15.86 8.34 7.84
N ASN A 77 14.67 8.48 7.29
CA ASN A 77 13.46 7.95 7.95
C ASN A 77 12.82 6.77 7.27
N LEU A 78 12.99 6.58 5.97
CA LEU A 78 12.42 5.43 5.31
C LEU A 78 13.36 4.25 5.42
N LYS A 79 13.06 3.30 6.31
CA LYS A 79 13.95 2.20 6.62
C LYS A 79 13.83 1.01 5.70
N SER A 80 12.63 0.74 5.22
CA SER A 80 12.43 -0.35 4.28
C SER A 80 11.17 -0.16 3.48
N ILE A 81 11.18 -0.76 2.28
CA ILE A 81 10.00 -0.88 1.43
C ILE A 81 9.86 -2.36 1.11
N LYS A 82 8.68 -2.91 1.39
CA LYS A 82 8.35 -4.28 1.02
C LYS A 82 7.17 -4.25 0.08
N ILE A 83 7.10 -5.23 -0.80
CA ILE A 83 5.97 -5.44 -1.69
C ILE A 83 5.44 -6.83 -1.37
N ASP A 84 4.17 -6.93 -1.05
CA ASP A 84 3.56 -8.20 -0.76
C ASP A 84 2.13 -8.24 -1.30
N PHE A 85 1.57 -9.44 -1.36
CA PHE A 85 0.25 -9.68 -1.91
C PHE A 85 -0.59 -10.41 -0.88
N PHE A 86 -1.78 -9.91 -0.66
CA PHE A 86 -2.75 -10.58 0.19
C PHE A 86 -3.71 -11.39 -0.67
N TYR A 87 -3.92 -12.63 -0.30
CA TYR A 87 -4.86 -13.53 -0.97
C TYR A 87 -5.88 -13.99 0.04
N GLY A 88 -7.12 -13.55 -0.10
CA GLY A 88 -8.16 -13.95 0.82
C GLY A 88 -9.44 -13.16 0.64
N SER A 89 -10.44 -13.51 1.44
CA SER A 89 -11.75 -12.85 1.40
C SER A 89 -12.27 -12.54 2.79
N LYS A 90 -11.60 -13.03 3.83
CA LYS A 90 -12.09 -12.92 5.20
C LYS A 90 -11.30 -11.91 6.01
N LEU A 91 -12.01 -11.21 6.88
CA LEU A 91 -11.39 -10.24 7.76
C LEU A 91 -10.31 -10.85 8.66
N ALA A 92 -10.56 -12.05 9.17
CA ALA A 92 -9.59 -12.72 10.02
C ALA A 92 -8.26 -12.95 9.31
N ALA A 93 -8.31 -13.35 8.04
CA ALA A 93 -7.10 -13.56 7.25
C ALA A 93 -6.33 -12.25 7.05
N LEU A 94 -7.06 -11.16 6.79
CA LEU A 94 -6.43 -9.86 6.64
C LEU A 94 -5.78 -9.40 7.95
N LYS A 95 -6.44 -9.60 9.08
CA LYS A 95 -5.87 -9.24 10.36
C LYS A 95 -4.58 -10.02 10.63
N ASN A 96 -4.55 -11.30 10.30
CA ASN A 96 -3.33 -12.11 10.45
C ASN A 96 -2.20 -11.60 9.56
N PHE A 97 -2.52 -11.22 8.33
CA PHE A 97 -1.55 -10.65 7.40
C PHE A 97 -0.95 -9.36 7.97
N MET A 98 -1.80 -8.50 8.50
CA MET A 98 -1.37 -7.23 9.07
C MET A 98 -0.53 -7.43 10.34
N GLU A 99 -0.88 -8.41 11.16
CA GLU A 99 -0.08 -8.76 12.33
C GLU A 99 1.29 -9.28 11.93
N TYR A 100 1.34 -10.12 10.91
CA TYR A 100 2.59 -10.66 10.41
C TYR A 100 3.55 -9.53 9.99
N HIS A 101 3.04 -8.52 9.34
CA HIS A 101 3.84 -7.36 8.92
C HIS A 101 3.96 -6.29 9.99
N GLU A 102 3.34 -6.47 11.13
CA GLU A 102 3.35 -5.51 12.24
C GLU A 102 2.83 -4.13 11.81
N VAL A 103 1.75 -4.13 11.03
CA VAL A 103 1.18 -2.90 10.48
C VAL A 103 0.55 -2.03 11.56
N ASP A 104 1.00 -0.79 11.66
CA ASP A 104 0.47 0.18 12.62
C ASP A 104 -0.66 1.02 12.04
N SER A 105 -0.60 1.30 10.75
CA SER A 105 -1.62 2.10 10.08
C SER A 105 -1.67 1.78 8.60
N ILE A 106 -2.77 2.19 7.96
CA ILE A 106 -2.99 2.00 6.54
C ILE A 106 -3.11 3.38 5.92
N ALA A 107 -2.29 3.68 4.92
CA ALA A 107 -2.35 4.94 4.21
C ALA A 107 -2.96 4.77 2.83
N TYR A 108 -3.75 5.72 2.41
CA TYR A 108 -4.41 5.70 1.10
C TYR A 108 -4.63 7.12 0.61
N SER A 109 -5.01 7.26 -0.65
CA SER A 109 -5.44 8.54 -1.21
C SER A 109 -6.89 8.39 -1.64
N GLU A 110 -7.75 9.23 -1.11
CA GLU A 110 -9.16 9.23 -1.50
C GLU A 110 -9.31 9.58 -2.97
N ARG A 111 -8.44 10.44 -3.47
CA ARG A 111 -8.42 10.86 -4.87
C ARG A 111 -8.17 9.69 -5.82
N TYR A 112 -7.26 8.81 -5.44
CA TYR A 112 -6.90 7.66 -6.27
C TYR A 112 -7.72 6.42 -5.95
N GLY A 113 -8.26 6.33 -4.72
CA GLY A 113 -9.05 5.21 -4.27
C GLY A 113 -8.22 3.95 -4.07
N PHE A 114 -8.85 2.81 -4.35
CA PHE A 114 -8.23 1.50 -4.22
C PHE A 114 -8.36 0.78 -5.56
N PRO A 115 -7.49 1.10 -6.53
CA PRO A 115 -7.63 0.54 -7.87
C PRO A 115 -7.40 -0.97 -7.91
N LYS A 116 -8.02 -1.61 -8.88
CA LYS A 116 -7.96 -3.06 -9.06
C LYS A 116 -7.07 -3.39 -10.25
N LEU A 117 -6.26 -4.44 -10.10
CA LEU A 117 -5.42 -4.93 -11.18
C LEU A 117 -6.23 -5.77 -12.16
N ASN A 118 -7.16 -6.57 -11.64
CA ASN A 118 -8.00 -7.44 -12.45
C ASN A 118 -9.25 -7.84 -11.67
N LYS A 119 -10.02 -8.79 -12.22
CA LYS A 119 -11.27 -9.23 -11.60
C LYS A 119 -11.08 -9.90 -10.24
N ALA A 120 -9.90 -10.42 -9.98
CA ALA A 120 -9.61 -11.06 -8.69
C ALA A 120 -9.22 -10.07 -7.61
N SER A 121 -9.07 -8.80 -7.94
CA SER A 121 -8.73 -7.80 -6.93
C SER A 121 -9.87 -7.61 -5.95
N LEU A 122 -9.54 -7.58 -4.67
CA LEU A 122 -10.52 -7.38 -3.60
C LEU A 122 -10.93 -5.92 -3.55
N ASP A 123 -12.22 -5.67 -3.29
CA ASP A 123 -12.67 -4.33 -2.96
C ASP A 123 -12.18 -4.02 -1.54
N ALA A 124 -11.09 -3.29 -1.47
CA ALA A 124 -10.31 -3.19 -0.25
C ALA A 124 -10.94 -2.33 0.85
N LEU A 125 -11.58 -1.22 0.48
CA LEU A 125 -11.98 -0.25 1.48
C LEU A 125 -12.90 -0.80 2.58
N PRO A 126 -13.96 -1.56 2.27
CA PRO A 126 -14.82 -2.08 3.33
C PRO A 126 -14.09 -2.99 4.31
N VAL A 127 -13.22 -3.88 3.81
CA VAL A 127 -12.53 -4.82 4.68
C VAL A 127 -11.45 -4.12 5.49
N LEU A 128 -10.78 -3.13 4.91
CA LEU A 128 -9.78 -2.35 5.62
C LEU A 128 -10.39 -1.55 6.75
N LYS A 129 -11.57 -0.97 6.54
CA LYS A 129 -12.27 -0.25 7.60
C LYS A 129 -12.62 -1.15 8.78
N LYS A 130 -12.96 -2.41 8.50
CA LYS A 130 -13.32 -3.36 9.54
C LYS A 130 -12.12 -3.95 10.27
N SER A 131 -10.92 -3.74 9.77
CA SER A 131 -9.72 -4.33 10.36
C SER A 131 -9.37 -3.75 11.73
N GLY A 132 -9.88 -2.56 12.04
CA GLY A 132 -9.54 -1.88 13.29
C GLY A 132 -8.23 -1.12 13.24
N THR A 133 -7.49 -1.22 12.18
CA THR A 133 -6.23 -0.49 12.01
C THR A 133 -6.51 0.93 11.54
N PRO A 134 -5.85 1.95 12.11
CA PRO A 134 -6.08 3.33 11.68
C PRO A 134 -5.87 3.54 10.19
N LEU A 135 -6.76 4.30 9.57
CA LEU A 135 -6.68 4.68 8.18
C LEU A 135 -6.23 6.13 8.08
N ILE A 136 -5.22 6.38 7.26
CA ILE A 136 -4.67 7.72 7.07
C ILE A 136 -4.92 8.14 5.63
N ASN A 137 -5.65 9.24 5.44
CA ASN A 137 -5.84 9.81 4.12
C ASN A 137 -4.65 10.70 3.79
N ALA A 138 -3.80 10.24 2.89
CA ALA A 138 -2.57 10.95 2.52
C ALA A 138 -2.86 12.29 1.84
N ASP A 139 -4.02 12.45 1.24
CA ASP A 139 -4.41 13.72 0.62
C ASP A 139 -4.45 14.85 1.64
N LEU A 140 -4.85 14.54 2.86
CA LEU A 140 -4.92 15.54 3.92
C LEU A 140 -3.53 15.94 4.42
N ILE A 141 -2.58 15.02 4.36
CA ILE A 141 -1.20 15.29 4.78
C ILE A 141 -0.49 16.15 3.76
N SER A 142 -0.64 15.83 2.48
CA SER A 142 0.12 16.49 1.43
C SER A 142 -0.42 17.89 1.09
N ILE A 143 -1.69 18.15 1.36
CA ILE A 143 -2.33 19.42 1.02
C ILE A 143 -1.60 20.64 1.57
N PRO A 144 -1.22 20.69 2.85
CA PRO A 144 -0.57 21.90 3.37
C PRO A 144 0.70 22.28 2.61
N ALA A 145 1.59 21.31 2.41
CA ALA A 145 2.83 21.58 1.67
C ALA A 145 2.54 21.94 0.22
N PHE A 146 1.60 21.23 -0.37
CA PHE A 146 1.20 21.48 -1.75
C PHE A 146 0.52 22.83 -1.88
N ALA A 147 -0.35 23.16 -0.92
CA ALA A 147 -1.07 24.43 -0.94
C ALA A 147 -0.12 25.60 -0.86
N GLU A 148 0.93 25.51 -0.08
CA GLU A 148 1.95 26.55 -0.02
C GLU A 148 2.59 26.77 -1.38
N SER A 149 2.96 25.69 -2.02
CA SER A 149 3.54 25.74 -3.35
C SER A 149 2.57 26.34 -4.36
N SER A 150 1.32 25.95 -4.28
CA SER A 150 0.29 26.45 -5.17
C SER A 150 -0.08 27.89 -4.90
N ALA A 151 -0.13 28.25 -3.64
CA ALA A 151 -0.53 29.59 -3.25
C ALA A 151 0.44 30.66 -3.73
N MET A 152 1.65 30.26 -3.95
CA MET A 152 2.66 31.16 -4.48
C MET A 152 2.51 31.42 -5.97
N ASN A 153 1.67 30.69 -6.61
CA ASN A 153 1.47 30.79 -8.07
C ASN A 153 0.50 31.88 -8.45
#